data_961939aebd3fae0e4fa4a9e06b106d66
#
_entry.id   961939aebd3fae0e4fa4a9e06b106d66
#
_cell.length_a   1.000
_cell.length_b   1.000
_cell.length_c   1.000
_cell.angle_alpha   90.00
_cell.angle_beta   90.00
_cell.angle_gamma   90.00
#
_symmetry.space_group_name_H-M   'P 1'
#
loop_
_entity.id
_entity.type
_entity.pdbx_description
1 polymer ?
#
loop_
_entity_poly.entity_id
_entity_poly.type
_entity_poly.pdbx_seq_one_letter_code
_entity_poly.pdbx_strand_id
1 'polypeptide(L)'
;MVEGYIPKEQRKNILLLTDDIRLQSGVANVGKEIVIHTAHKYNWYNVGGAIQHPEFGKIFDISEDINKLQGITDASVKVQPYNGYGDPALIRQLMETEKIDAIFLITDPRYFTWLFQMENEIRRKIPIVYLNIWDDYPAPMYNKSYYESCDLLMGISKQTVNINKLVLGDKAKNKIIDYVPHGMNSKFFYPIPTDSPENEEVNKLRQQLFPKGKSRFTLFFNSRNIRRKSIPDTILAWKYFVDSLPENEANECYFILHTDLVSDAGTDLLAVRDYIFGSDYKNILFSTKKIPTNQLNMLYNVADAQILLSSAEGWGLALTEAMLTATPIIANVTGGMQDQMRFEDENGEWYTPSADIPSNHTGKYKKHGKWAFPVYPNNRSLVGSPQTPYIWDDRCRPEDATEQIQKLYSLTPEERKELGMAGYEWATGDEAKFTSEKMSDTIMKNLEHLFETWTPRKHYELVNANTVKEDVLPHKLLY
;
A
#
# COMPACT_ATOMS: atom_id res chain seq x y z
N MET A 1 -26.35 7.40 15.35
CA MET A 1 -25.09 8.18 15.52
C MET A 1 -23.95 7.21 15.27
N VAL A 2 -22.90 7.66 14.59
CA VAL A 2 -21.69 6.86 14.35
C VAL A 2 -21.05 6.58 15.72
N GLU A 3 -20.60 5.35 15.95
CA GLU A 3 -19.96 4.95 17.21
C GLU A 3 -18.71 5.80 17.49
N GLY A 4 -18.56 6.26 18.72
CA GLY A 4 -17.43 7.12 19.11
C GLY A 4 -17.46 8.53 18.54
N TYR A 5 -18.62 9.01 18.06
CA TYR A 5 -18.76 10.37 17.56
C TYR A 5 -18.42 11.42 18.63
N ILE A 6 -17.62 12.39 18.23
CA ILE A 6 -17.24 13.57 19.03
C ILE A 6 -17.72 14.82 18.29
N PRO A 7 -18.40 15.80 18.96
CA PRO A 7 -18.77 17.08 18.37
C PRO A 7 -17.54 17.82 17.81
N LYS A 8 -17.69 18.51 16.68
CA LYS A 8 -16.60 19.20 15.95
C LYS A 8 -15.70 20.04 16.86
N GLU A 9 -16.28 20.79 17.78
CA GLU A 9 -15.57 21.73 18.66
C GLU A 9 -14.72 21.03 19.73
N GLN A 10 -14.95 19.74 19.96
CA GLN A 10 -14.22 18.90 20.93
C GLN A 10 -13.19 17.99 20.26
N ARG A 11 -13.19 17.92 18.91
CA ARG A 11 -12.26 17.09 18.17
C ARG A 11 -10.85 17.66 18.19
N LYS A 12 -9.87 16.77 18.21
CA LYS A 12 -8.49 17.12 17.93
C LYS A 12 -8.31 17.50 16.48
N ASN A 13 -7.50 18.54 16.22
CA ASN A 13 -7.16 19.01 14.89
C ASN A 13 -5.86 18.36 14.42
N ILE A 14 -5.92 17.57 13.36
CA ILE A 14 -4.77 16.83 12.84
C ILE A 14 -4.34 17.44 11.51
N LEU A 15 -3.05 17.79 11.42
CA LEU A 15 -2.41 18.20 10.17
C LEU A 15 -1.89 16.96 9.43
N LEU A 16 -2.49 16.65 8.30
CA LEU A 16 -2.13 15.53 7.45
C LEU A 16 -1.17 16.02 6.34
N LEU A 17 0.07 15.53 6.36
CA LEU A 17 1.06 15.76 5.31
C LEU A 17 1.17 14.49 4.45
N THR A 18 0.56 14.52 3.27
CA THR A 18 0.50 13.41 2.32
C THR A 18 0.21 13.96 0.92
N ASP A 19 0.00 13.10 -0.08
CA ASP A 19 -0.54 13.53 -1.36
C ASP A 19 -1.89 14.26 -1.15
N ASP A 20 -2.26 15.14 -2.07
CA ASP A 20 -3.60 15.75 -2.06
C ASP A 20 -4.66 14.64 -2.10
N ILE A 21 -5.45 14.52 -1.04
CA ILE A 21 -6.44 13.43 -0.88
C ILE A 21 -7.58 13.46 -1.92
N ARG A 22 -7.66 14.50 -2.75
CA ARG A 22 -8.58 14.58 -3.89
C ARG A 22 -8.03 13.90 -5.13
N LEU A 23 -6.72 13.58 -5.18
CA LEU A 23 -6.06 12.94 -6.30
C LEU A 23 -6.26 11.41 -6.28
N GLN A 24 -5.98 10.79 -7.44
CA GLN A 24 -6.02 9.34 -7.61
C GLN A 24 -4.58 8.78 -7.61
N SER A 25 -3.96 8.69 -6.44
CA SER A 25 -2.72 7.94 -6.20
C SER A 25 -2.93 6.96 -5.05
N GLY A 26 -2.09 5.93 -4.94
CA GLY A 26 -2.19 4.98 -3.82
C GLY A 26 -2.09 5.68 -2.46
N VAL A 27 -1.16 6.62 -2.32
CA VAL A 27 -0.95 7.39 -1.09
C VAL A 27 -2.12 8.34 -0.80
N ALA A 28 -2.62 9.05 -1.83
CA ALA A 28 -3.80 9.91 -1.71
C ALA A 28 -5.04 9.13 -1.29
N ASN A 29 -5.26 7.96 -1.89
CA ASN A 29 -6.40 7.10 -1.56
C ASN A 29 -6.34 6.62 -0.11
N VAL A 30 -5.18 6.20 0.39
CA VAL A 30 -5.01 5.82 1.80
C VAL A 30 -5.31 6.99 2.73
N GLY A 31 -4.75 8.17 2.47
CA GLY A 31 -5.04 9.39 3.23
C GLY A 31 -6.51 9.76 3.21
N LYS A 32 -7.16 9.65 2.05
CA LYS A 32 -8.60 9.90 1.89
C LYS A 32 -9.45 8.94 2.72
N GLU A 33 -9.16 7.64 2.67
CA GLU A 33 -9.90 6.63 3.44
C GLU A 33 -9.75 6.85 4.95
N ILE A 34 -8.55 7.20 5.42
CA ILE A 34 -8.32 7.57 6.83
C ILE A 34 -9.20 8.76 7.21
N VAL A 35 -9.19 9.84 6.43
CA VAL A 35 -9.98 11.03 6.69
C VAL A 35 -11.49 10.71 6.71
N ILE A 36 -11.99 9.97 5.71
CA ILE A 36 -13.40 9.58 5.65
C ILE A 36 -13.81 8.85 6.91
N HIS A 37 -13.08 7.79 7.29
CA HIS A 37 -13.48 6.89 8.38
C HIS A 37 -13.17 7.43 9.78
N THR A 38 -12.49 8.58 9.91
CA THR A 38 -12.13 9.17 11.20
C THR A 38 -12.67 10.60 11.42
N ALA A 39 -13.34 11.19 10.42
CA ALA A 39 -13.85 12.56 10.49
C ALA A 39 -14.91 12.78 11.59
N HIS A 40 -15.52 11.73 12.13
CA HIS A 40 -16.42 11.78 13.28
C HIS A 40 -15.70 11.96 14.63
N LYS A 41 -14.37 11.75 14.67
CA LYS A 41 -13.52 11.88 15.87
C LYS A 41 -12.45 12.96 15.77
N TYR A 42 -12.02 13.32 14.54
CA TYR A 42 -10.94 14.28 14.30
C TYR A 42 -11.32 15.30 13.24
N ASN A 43 -10.80 16.51 13.40
CA ASN A 43 -10.81 17.52 12.34
C ASN A 43 -9.50 17.38 11.53
N TRP A 44 -9.57 17.50 10.23
CA TRP A 44 -8.43 17.27 9.36
C TRP A 44 -8.07 18.49 8.53
N TYR A 45 -6.78 18.77 8.46
CA TYR A 45 -6.20 19.73 7.52
C TYR A 45 -5.14 19.03 6.70
N ASN A 46 -5.39 18.79 5.42
CA ASN A 46 -4.43 18.15 4.52
C ASN A 46 -3.60 19.21 3.78
N VAL A 47 -2.27 19.23 4.01
CA VAL A 47 -1.34 19.86 3.09
C VAL A 47 -1.04 18.83 2.02
N GLY A 48 -1.73 18.99 0.89
CA GLY A 48 -1.74 18.07 -0.23
C GLY A 48 -0.47 18.21 -1.06
N GLY A 49 0.54 17.40 -0.76
CA GLY A 49 1.77 17.33 -1.53
C GLY A 49 1.53 16.69 -2.88
N ALA A 50 2.35 17.02 -3.80
CA ALA A 50 2.69 16.35 -5.04
C ALA A 50 3.71 17.22 -5.78
N ILE A 51 4.08 16.83 -6.98
CA ILE A 51 4.81 17.64 -7.93
C ILE A 51 3.99 18.91 -8.21
N GLN A 52 4.49 19.95 -8.73
CA GLN A 52 3.82 21.24 -9.00
C GLN A 52 2.30 21.17 -9.17
N HIS A 53 1.55 21.64 -8.17
CA HIS A 53 0.10 21.59 -8.18
C HIS A 53 -0.49 22.85 -8.80
N PRO A 54 -1.39 22.77 -9.79
CA PRO A 54 -1.97 23.94 -10.46
C PRO A 54 -2.80 24.84 -9.54
N GLU A 55 -3.28 24.29 -8.42
CA GLU A 55 -4.07 25.02 -7.41
C GLU A 55 -3.28 25.35 -6.15
N PHE A 56 -1.95 25.45 -6.27
CA PHE A 56 -1.04 25.76 -5.19
C PHE A 56 -1.54 26.90 -4.28
N GLY A 57 -1.55 26.65 -2.98
CA GLY A 57 -1.87 27.63 -1.95
C GLY A 57 -3.36 27.93 -1.76
N LYS A 58 -4.25 27.41 -2.61
CA LYS A 58 -5.71 27.54 -2.41
C LYS A 58 -6.14 26.58 -1.29
N ILE A 59 -7.14 27.00 -0.52
CA ILE A 59 -7.76 26.16 0.51
C ILE A 59 -9.12 25.69 0.02
N PHE A 60 -9.34 24.40 0.05
CA PHE A 60 -10.60 23.76 -0.32
C PHE A 60 -11.24 23.14 0.93
N ASP A 61 -12.46 23.52 1.23
CA ASP A 61 -13.27 22.86 2.25
C ASP A 61 -14.07 21.74 1.58
N ILE A 62 -13.78 20.49 1.96
CA ILE A 62 -14.46 19.30 1.44
C ILE A 62 -15.34 18.62 2.51
N SER A 63 -15.65 19.34 3.59
CA SER A 63 -16.42 18.83 4.72
C SER A 63 -17.78 18.28 4.31
N GLU A 64 -18.46 18.92 3.36
CA GLU A 64 -19.78 18.47 2.90
C GLU A 64 -19.70 17.10 2.20
N ASP A 65 -18.68 16.86 1.40
CA ASP A 65 -18.48 15.58 0.72
C ASP A 65 -18.18 14.48 1.74
N ILE A 66 -17.36 14.78 2.75
CA ILE A 66 -17.07 13.84 3.85
C ILE A 66 -18.31 13.56 4.69
N ASN A 67 -19.14 14.57 4.97
CA ASN A 67 -20.42 14.40 5.65
C ASN A 67 -21.31 13.39 4.95
N LYS A 68 -21.44 13.50 3.61
CA LYS A 68 -22.23 12.57 2.79
C LYS A 68 -21.67 11.15 2.84
N LEU A 69 -20.34 10.99 2.75
CA LEU A 69 -19.67 9.69 2.74
C LEU A 69 -19.73 8.99 4.09
N GLN A 70 -19.60 9.74 5.20
CA GLN A 70 -19.56 9.23 6.56
C GLN A 70 -20.95 9.18 7.23
N GLY A 71 -21.92 9.92 6.71
CA GLY A 71 -23.26 10.02 7.31
C GLY A 71 -23.28 10.87 8.59
N ILE A 72 -22.44 11.90 8.66
CA ILE A 72 -22.40 12.92 9.73
C ILE A 72 -22.75 14.30 9.15
N THR A 73 -22.84 15.33 10.00
CA THR A 73 -23.27 16.67 9.57
C THR A 73 -22.27 17.77 9.89
N ASP A 74 -21.20 17.46 10.62
CA ASP A 74 -20.27 18.42 11.17
C ASP A 74 -18.79 18.06 10.96
N ALA A 75 -18.47 17.31 9.91
CA ALA A 75 -17.08 17.11 9.51
C ALA A 75 -16.35 18.44 9.32
N SER A 76 -15.06 18.45 9.59
CA SER A 76 -14.17 19.58 9.31
C SER A 76 -12.95 19.07 8.59
N VAL A 77 -12.94 19.24 7.26
CA VAL A 77 -11.87 18.74 6.39
C VAL A 77 -11.48 19.80 5.39
N LYS A 78 -10.25 20.31 5.51
CA LYS A 78 -9.67 21.28 4.59
C LYS A 78 -8.51 20.65 3.82
N VAL A 79 -8.35 21.00 2.56
CA VAL A 79 -7.24 20.56 1.69
C VAL A 79 -6.55 21.80 1.12
N GLN A 80 -5.25 21.90 1.32
CA GLN A 80 -4.40 22.94 0.74
C GLN A 80 -3.33 22.30 -0.13
N PRO A 81 -3.49 22.28 -1.46
CA PRO A 81 -2.45 21.86 -2.38
C PRO A 81 -1.17 22.65 -2.19
N TYR A 82 -0.03 21.95 -2.10
CA TYR A 82 1.25 22.57 -1.87
C TYR A 82 2.36 21.90 -2.69
N ASN A 83 3.28 22.68 -3.26
CA ASN A 83 4.43 22.14 -3.98
C ASN A 83 5.42 21.52 -2.98
N GLY A 84 5.78 20.26 -3.19
CA GLY A 84 6.38 19.45 -2.14
C GLY A 84 5.33 19.06 -1.09
N TYR A 85 5.67 18.95 0.16
CA TYR A 85 4.76 18.53 1.24
C TYR A 85 4.68 19.58 2.36
N GLY A 86 4.92 20.85 2.05
CA GLY A 86 4.96 21.95 2.99
C GLY A 86 6.36 22.52 3.19
N ASP A 87 6.45 23.52 4.08
CA ASP A 87 7.71 24.14 4.52
C ASP A 87 7.60 24.63 5.98
N PRO A 88 8.71 25.01 6.63
CA PRO A 88 8.71 25.47 8.02
C PRO A 88 7.79 26.65 8.32
N ALA A 89 7.65 27.60 7.39
CA ALA A 89 6.82 28.80 7.61
C ALA A 89 5.35 28.44 7.60
N LEU A 90 4.91 27.64 6.62
CA LEU A 90 3.54 27.15 6.54
C LEU A 90 3.14 26.35 7.79
N ILE A 91 4.01 25.44 8.25
CA ILE A 91 3.69 24.62 9.43
C ILE A 91 3.54 25.46 10.69
N ARG A 92 4.45 26.43 10.94
CA ARG A 92 4.30 27.34 12.07
C ARG A 92 3.00 28.14 12.01
N GLN A 93 2.66 28.65 10.82
CA GLN A 93 1.39 29.36 10.62
C GLN A 93 0.20 28.44 10.94
N LEU A 94 0.13 27.24 10.37
CA LEU A 94 -0.98 26.32 10.57
C LEU A 94 -1.11 25.85 12.02
N MET A 95 0.01 25.61 12.72
CA MET A 95 -0.02 25.27 14.15
C MET A 95 -0.68 26.35 15.00
N GLU A 96 -0.56 27.62 14.61
CA GLU A 96 -1.16 28.77 15.33
C GLU A 96 -2.60 29.02 14.86
N THR A 97 -2.85 29.09 13.56
CA THR A 97 -4.16 29.49 13.02
C THR A 97 -5.21 28.37 13.09
N GLU A 98 -4.82 27.12 12.86
CA GLU A 98 -5.71 25.95 12.86
C GLU A 98 -5.65 25.18 14.18
N LYS A 99 -4.84 25.64 15.16
CA LYS A 99 -4.69 25.02 16.50
C LYS A 99 -4.43 23.51 16.40
N ILE A 100 -3.42 23.13 15.63
CA ILE A 100 -3.08 21.73 15.36
C ILE A 100 -2.66 21.02 16.65
N ASP A 101 -3.21 19.83 16.88
CA ASP A 101 -2.91 18.95 18.02
C ASP A 101 -1.91 17.83 17.69
N ALA A 102 -1.77 17.45 16.42
CA ALA A 102 -0.79 16.46 15.96
C ALA A 102 -0.47 16.65 14.47
N ILE A 103 0.74 16.27 14.07
CA ILE A 103 1.12 16.14 12.65
C ILE A 103 1.14 14.67 12.28
N PHE A 104 0.42 14.30 11.21
CA PHE A 104 0.33 12.95 10.69
C PHE A 104 0.96 12.88 9.29
N LEU A 105 1.98 12.04 9.14
CA LEU A 105 2.75 11.88 7.92
C LEU A 105 2.39 10.57 7.22
N ILE A 106 2.22 10.62 5.91
CA ILE A 106 2.17 9.45 5.02
C ILE A 106 3.06 9.74 3.82
N THR A 107 3.75 8.81 3.31
CA THR A 107 4.67 8.77 2.17
C THR A 107 6.13 8.62 2.60
N ASP A 108 7.06 8.77 1.67
CA ASP A 108 8.49 8.60 1.91
C ASP A 108 9.02 9.66 2.91
N PRO A 109 9.70 9.28 4.00
CA PRO A 109 10.13 10.23 5.03
C PRO A 109 11.11 11.28 4.52
N ARG A 110 11.80 11.03 3.42
CA ARG A 110 12.78 11.97 2.82
C ARG A 110 12.14 13.25 2.30
N TYR A 111 10.86 13.21 1.95
CA TYR A 111 10.11 14.43 1.59
C TYR A 111 9.89 15.36 2.77
N PHE A 112 10.04 14.87 4.00
CA PHE A 112 9.82 15.62 5.25
C PHE A 112 11.12 15.97 5.97
N THR A 113 12.28 15.91 5.33
CA THR A 113 13.59 16.25 5.95
C THR A 113 13.54 17.61 6.62
N TRP A 114 12.94 18.61 6.00
CA TRP A 114 12.74 19.94 6.54
C TRP A 114 11.91 19.95 7.82
N LEU A 115 10.89 19.09 7.92
CA LEU A 115 10.04 18.93 9.12
C LEU A 115 10.85 18.29 10.26
N PHE A 116 11.59 17.23 9.96
CA PHE A 116 12.43 16.55 10.95
C PHE A 116 13.57 17.44 11.48
N GLN A 117 14.06 18.39 10.69
CA GLN A 117 15.02 19.38 11.15
C GLN A 117 14.44 20.33 12.21
N MET A 118 13.12 20.55 12.23
CA MET A 118 12.44 21.35 13.25
C MET A 118 11.67 20.52 14.28
N GLU A 119 11.91 19.19 14.38
CA GLU A 119 11.17 18.29 15.26
C GLU A 119 11.22 18.71 16.75
N ASN A 120 12.34 19.29 17.19
CA ASN A 120 12.48 19.80 18.55
C ASN A 120 11.54 20.99 18.86
N GLU A 121 11.27 21.85 17.87
CA GLU A 121 10.31 22.95 18.01
C GLU A 121 8.88 22.39 18.08
N ILE A 122 8.56 21.48 17.15
CA ILE A 122 7.22 20.89 17.03
C ILE A 122 6.88 20.07 18.26
N ARG A 123 7.75 19.14 18.66
CA ARG A 123 7.49 18.16 19.73
C ARG A 123 7.55 18.76 21.16
N ARG A 124 7.77 20.05 21.28
CA ARG A 124 7.49 20.82 22.49
C ARG A 124 6.04 21.23 22.63
N LYS A 125 5.25 21.12 21.56
CA LYS A 125 3.85 21.55 21.50
C LYS A 125 2.90 20.40 21.16
N ILE A 126 3.26 19.59 20.14
CA ILE A 126 2.41 18.55 19.57
C ILE A 126 3.24 17.34 19.13
N PRO A 127 2.67 16.13 19.11
CA PRO A 127 3.34 14.91 18.63
C PRO A 127 3.42 14.84 17.10
N ILE A 128 4.39 14.02 16.62
CA ILE A 128 4.53 13.64 15.21
C ILE A 128 4.20 12.16 15.07
N VAL A 129 3.27 11.87 14.17
CA VAL A 129 2.77 10.53 13.81
C VAL A 129 3.23 10.20 12.40
N TYR A 130 3.70 8.99 12.17
CA TYR A 130 4.11 8.54 10.85
C TYR A 130 3.54 7.16 10.51
N LEU A 131 2.74 7.09 9.45
CA LEU A 131 2.36 5.86 8.79
C LEU A 131 3.45 5.50 7.78
N ASN A 132 4.35 4.62 8.17
CA ASN A 132 5.53 4.23 7.41
C ASN A 132 5.17 3.23 6.33
N ILE A 133 5.50 3.56 5.07
CA ILE A 133 5.22 2.78 3.87
C ILE A 133 6.47 2.12 3.26
N TRP A 134 7.53 1.92 4.04
CA TRP A 134 8.81 1.42 3.55
C TRP A 134 8.71 0.03 2.92
N ASP A 135 9.34 -0.13 1.74
CA ASP A 135 9.14 -1.28 0.86
C ASP A 135 9.84 -2.56 1.31
N ASP A 136 11.14 -2.51 1.74
CA ASP A 136 11.92 -3.71 2.00
C ASP A 136 13.16 -3.47 2.86
N TYR A 137 13.83 -4.57 3.23
CA TYR A 137 15.13 -4.59 3.88
C TYR A 137 16.28 -4.25 2.88
N PRO A 138 17.53 -4.07 3.33
CA PRO A 138 17.98 -4.05 4.72
C PRO A 138 17.39 -2.86 5.49
N ALA A 139 17.37 -2.96 6.83
CA ALA A 139 16.88 -1.86 7.66
C ALA A 139 17.50 -0.52 7.22
N PRO A 140 16.71 0.48 6.82
CA PRO A 140 17.21 1.73 6.24
C PRO A 140 17.80 2.65 7.32
N MET A 141 19.04 2.35 7.77
CA MET A 141 19.69 3.11 8.85
C MET A 141 19.84 4.59 8.52
N TYR A 142 19.85 4.95 7.23
CA TYR A 142 19.82 6.34 6.76
C TYR A 142 18.50 7.07 7.05
N ASN A 143 17.43 6.36 7.43
CA ASN A 143 16.17 6.93 7.89
C ASN A 143 16.08 7.06 9.43
N LYS A 144 17.13 6.67 10.18
CA LYS A 144 17.09 6.59 11.65
C LYS A 144 16.64 7.90 12.29
N SER A 145 17.19 9.03 11.87
CA SER A 145 16.83 10.34 12.42
C SER A 145 15.36 10.69 12.20
N TYR A 146 14.77 10.25 11.09
CA TYR A 146 13.36 10.48 10.78
C TYR A 146 12.46 9.66 11.73
N TYR A 147 12.76 8.38 11.92
CA TYR A 147 11.98 7.51 12.82
C TYR A 147 12.13 7.93 14.28
N GLU A 148 13.31 8.38 14.69
CA GLU A 148 13.54 8.92 16.04
C GLU A 148 12.74 10.21 16.29
N SER A 149 12.45 10.99 15.26
CA SER A 149 11.69 12.23 15.34
C SER A 149 10.19 12.01 15.47
N CYS A 150 9.67 10.80 15.29
CA CYS A 150 8.26 10.47 15.42
C CYS A 150 7.94 9.94 16.82
N ASP A 151 6.73 10.22 17.33
CA ASP A 151 6.24 9.73 18.62
C ASP A 151 5.43 8.44 18.48
N LEU A 152 4.72 8.32 17.35
CA LEU A 152 3.98 7.12 16.93
C LEU A 152 4.44 6.72 15.52
N LEU A 153 4.83 5.46 15.38
CA LEU A 153 5.22 4.84 14.11
C LEU A 153 4.30 3.68 13.80
N MET A 154 3.47 3.82 12.79
CA MET A 154 2.61 2.75 12.29
C MET A 154 3.24 2.16 11.03
N GLY A 155 3.46 0.84 11.01
CA GLY A 155 3.97 0.14 9.83
C GLY A 155 2.84 -0.49 9.04
N ILE A 156 2.82 -0.26 7.73
CA ILE A 156 1.78 -0.79 6.84
C ILE A 156 1.85 -2.30 6.64
N SER A 157 3.00 -2.91 6.94
CA SER A 157 3.21 -4.35 6.94
C SER A 157 3.92 -4.78 8.22
N LYS A 158 3.81 -6.06 8.56
CA LYS A 158 4.57 -6.65 9.67
C LYS A 158 6.08 -6.49 9.46
N GLN A 159 6.53 -6.55 8.20
CA GLN A 159 7.91 -6.26 7.83
C GLN A 159 8.29 -4.81 8.15
N THR A 160 7.44 -3.83 7.81
CA THR A 160 7.71 -2.41 8.10
C THR A 160 7.74 -2.14 9.60
N VAL A 161 6.90 -2.80 10.38
CA VAL A 161 6.97 -2.75 11.86
C VAL A 161 8.32 -3.27 12.38
N ASN A 162 8.80 -4.39 11.86
CA ASN A 162 10.11 -4.94 12.21
C ASN A 162 11.24 -3.99 11.80
N ILE A 163 11.18 -3.41 10.61
CA ILE A 163 12.13 -2.40 10.13
C ILE A 163 12.17 -1.19 11.07
N ASN A 164 11.02 -0.67 11.49
CA ASN A 164 10.97 0.43 12.46
C ASN A 164 11.73 0.09 13.75
N LYS A 165 11.53 -1.12 14.29
CA LYS A 165 12.22 -1.61 15.50
C LYS A 165 13.71 -1.74 15.29
N LEU A 166 14.14 -2.32 14.16
CA LEU A 166 15.56 -2.51 13.83
C LEU A 166 16.29 -1.18 13.67
N VAL A 167 15.70 -0.22 12.96
CA VAL A 167 16.30 1.10 12.75
C VAL A 167 16.44 1.87 14.07
N LEU A 168 15.44 1.79 14.94
CA LEU A 168 15.43 2.49 16.24
C LEU A 168 16.32 1.82 17.28
N GLY A 169 16.55 0.49 17.18
CA GLY A 169 17.28 -0.27 18.19
C GLY A 169 16.65 -0.13 19.59
N ASP A 170 17.45 0.16 20.60
CA ASP A 170 16.95 0.33 21.98
C ASP A 170 15.93 1.46 22.14
N LYS A 171 15.97 2.48 21.28
CA LYS A 171 15.00 3.58 21.33
C LYS A 171 13.57 3.13 20.96
N ALA A 172 13.42 1.98 20.32
CA ALA A 172 12.10 1.41 20.00
C ALA A 172 11.25 1.13 21.25
N LYS A 173 11.89 0.83 22.39
CA LYS A 173 11.20 0.57 23.67
C LYS A 173 10.42 1.76 24.22
N ASN A 174 10.79 2.98 23.78
CA ASN A 174 10.20 4.24 24.23
C ASN A 174 9.29 4.87 23.15
N LYS A 175 8.89 4.11 22.14
CA LYS A 175 8.03 4.57 21.05
C LYS A 175 6.78 3.71 20.96
N ILE A 176 5.68 4.31 20.56
CA ILE A 176 4.51 3.56 20.14
C ILE A 176 4.77 3.08 18.72
N ILE A 177 4.84 1.75 18.53
CA ILE A 177 5.06 1.13 17.22
C ILE A 177 3.98 0.07 17.04
N ASP A 178 3.17 0.20 15.99
CA ASP A 178 2.06 -0.71 15.75
C ASP A 178 1.93 -1.11 14.27
N TYR A 179 1.23 -2.22 14.05
CA TYR A 179 0.89 -2.74 12.74
C TYR A 179 -0.46 -2.17 12.27
N VAL A 180 -0.45 -1.45 11.17
CA VAL A 180 -1.64 -0.86 10.57
C VAL A 180 -1.65 -1.21 9.07
N PRO A 181 -2.20 -2.37 8.69
CA PRO A 181 -2.26 -2.79 7.30
C PRO A 181 -3.08 -1.80 6.48
N HIS A 182 -2.72 -1.64 5.21
CA HIS A 182 -3.56 -0.85 4.32
C HIS A 182 -4.93 -1.49 4.15
N GLY A 183 -5.96 -0.74 4.49
CA GLY A 183 -7.34 -1.10 4.24
C GLY A 183 -7.86 -0.51 2.93
N MET A 184 -8.70 -1.25 2.25
CA MET A 184 -9.42 -0.79 1.06
C MET A 184 -10.91 -0.69 1.38
N ASN A 185 -11.59 0.21 0.67
CA ASN A 185 -13.00 0.46 0.90
C ASN A 185 -13.86 -0.68 0.33
N SER A 186 -14.44 -1.48 1.21
CA SER A 186 -15.28 -2.63 0.86
C SER A 186 -16.60 -2.26 0.18
N LYS A 187 -16.98 -0.98 0.17
CA LYS A 187 -18.13 -0.49 -0.61
C LYS A 187 -17.80 -0.28 -2.08
N PHE A 188 -16.50 -0.19 -2.40
CA PHE A 188 -16.04 -0.01 -3.78
C PHE A 188 -15.44 -1.28 -4.36
N PHE A 189 -14.82 -2.12 -3.53
CA PHE A 189 -14.27 -3.41 -3.93
C PHE A 189 -15.03 -4.52 -3.20
N TYR A 190 -15.78 -5.29 -3.95
CA TYR A 190 -16.62 -6.39 -3.44
C TYR A 190 -16.92 -7.42 -4.54
N PRO A 191 -17.20 -8.67 -4.17
CA PRO A 191 -17.63 -9.68 -5.13
C PRO A 191 -19.02 -9.32 -5.66
N ILE A 192 -19.15 -9.13 -6.98
CA ILE A 192 -20.45 -8.84 -7.60
C ILE A 192 -21.25 -10.13 -7.69
N PRO A 193 -22.43 -10.22 -7.03
CA PRO A 193 -23.27 -11.43 -7.09
C PRO A 193 -23.76 -11.70 -8.51
N THR A 194 -23.77 -12.97 -8.91
CA THR A 194 -24.15 -13.40 -10.27
C THR A 194 -25.60 -13.10 -10.64
N ASP A 195 -26.47 -12.95 -9.65
CA ASP A 195 -27.89 -12.63 -9.77
C ASP A 195 -28.21 -11.14 -9.59
N SER A 196 -27.18 -10.29 -9.43
CA SER A 196 -27.37 -8.86 -9.26
C SER A 196 -27.49 -8.11 -10.58
N PRO A 197 -28.18 -6.95 -10.62
CA PRO A 197 -28.22 -6.08 -11.80
C PRO A 197 -26.82 -5.61 -12.25
N GLU A 198 -25.88 -5.49 -11.32
CA GLU A 198 -24.49 -5.11 -11.61
C GLU A 198 -23.77 -6.18 -12.43
N ASN A 199 -24.12 -7.44 -12.28
CA ASN A 199 -23.54 -8.53 -13.06
C ASN A 199 -23.91 -8.44 -14.56
N GLU A 200 -24.99 -7.77 -14.91
CA GLU A 200 -25.29 -7.46 -16.31
C GLU A 200 -24.23 -6.55 -16.93
N GLU A 201 -23.74 -5.55 -16.17
CA GLU A 201 -22.66 -4.66 -16.61
C GLU A 201 -21.32 -5.42 -16.72
N VAL A 202 -21.03 -6.32 -15.79
CA VAL A 202 -19.87 -7.23 -15.88
C VAL A 202 -19.97 -8.11 -17.14
N ASN A 203 -21.14 -8.62 -17.47
CA ASN A 203 -21.35 -9.43 -18.68
C ASN A 203 -21.22 -8.59 -19.96
N LYS A 204 -21.69 -7.34 -19.98
CA LYS A 204 -21.44 -6.41 -21.08
C LYS A 204 -19.95 -6.14 -21.26
N LEU A 205 -19.21 -5.95 -20.15
CA LEU A 205 -17.76 -5.79 -20.17
C LEU A 205 -17.09 -7.03 -20.75
N ARG A 206 -17.49 -8.24 -20.35
CA ARG A 206 -16.97 -9.51 -20.94
C ARG A 206 -17.19 -9.57 -22.44
N GLN A 207 -18.37 -9.14 -22.93
CA GLN A 207 -18.69 -9.10 -24.37
C GLN A 207 -17.79 -8.11 -25.13
N GLN A 208 -17.39 -7.00 -24.48
CA GLN A 208 -16.48 -6.01 -25.07
C GLN A 208 -15.02 -6.51 -25.09
N LEU A 209 -14.60 -7.18 -24.02
CA LEU A 209 -13.22 -7.64 -23.86
C LEU A 209 -12.90 -8.91 -24.67
N PHE A 210 -13.86 -9.81 -24.81
CA PHE A 210 -13.63 -11.14 -25.36
C PHE A 210 -14.45 -11.39 -26.62
N PRO A 211 -13.84 -11.85 -27.72
CA PRO A 211 -14.54 -12.05 -29.02
C PRO A 211 -15.78 -12.94 -28.95
N LYS A 212 -15.82 -13.91 -28.03
CA LYS A 212 -16.97 -14.81 -27.79
C LYS A 212 -17.80 -14.40 -26.56
N GLY A 213 -17.59 -13.22 -25.99
CA GLY A 213 -18.21 -12.76 -24.76
C GLY A 213 -17.82 -13.53 -23.50
N LYS A 214 -16.86 -14.44 -23.59
CA LYS A 214 -16.33 -15.26 -22.50
C LYS A 214 -14.87 -15.61 -22.72
N SER A 215 -14.17 -15.89 -21.63
CA SER A 215 -12.82 -16.43 -21.59
C SER A 215 -12.80 -17.79 -20.89
N ARG A 216 -11.81 -18.60 -21.17
CA ARG A 216 -11.50 -19.82 -20.43
C ARG A 216 -10.74 -19.48 -19.15
N PHE A 217 -9.83 -18.53 -19.24
CA PHE A 217 -9.06 -18.00 -18.12
C PHE A 217 -8.64 -16.55 -18.39
N THR A 218 -8.80 -15.70 -17.39
CA THR A 218 -8.41 -14.29 -17.46
C THR A 218 -7.46 -13.94 -16.32
N LEU A 219 -6.20 -13.64 -16.66
CA LEU A 219 -5.23 -13.09 -15.72
C LEU A 219 -5.35 -11.57 -15.71
N PHE A 220 -5.22 -10.95 -14.55
CA PHE A 220 -5.28 -9.50 -14.38
C PHE A 220 -4.02 -8.97 -13.70
N PHE A 221 -3.56 -7.81 -14.14
CA PHE A 221 -2.49 -7.04 -13.54
C PHE A 221 -2.94 -5.58 -13.41
N ASN A 222 -2.77 -5.00 -12.21
CA ASN A 222 -3.08 -3.61 -11.94
C ASN A 222 -1.94 -2.95 -11.16
N SER A 223 -1.14 -2.12 -11.82
CA SER A 223 -0.12 -1.28 -11.20
C SER A 223 0.46 -0.28 -12.18
N ARG A 224 1.21 0.71 -11.68
CA ARG A 224 1.99 1.61 -12.54
C ARG A 224 3.12 0.85 -13.24
N ASN A 225 3.44 1.28 -14.44
CA ASN A 225 4.60 0.77 -15.18
C ASN A 225 5.89 1.37 -14.60
N ILE A 226 6.45 0.69 -13.62
CA ILE A 226 7.74 1.01 -12.99
C ILE A 226 8.58 -0.26 -12.86
N ARG A 227 9.91 -0.12 -12.91
CA ARG A 227 10.85 -1.24 -13.03
C ARG A 227 10.64 -2.34 -11.99
N ARG A 228 10.45 -1.99 -10.72
CA ARG A 228 10.28 -2.97 -9.64
C ARG A 228 8.99 -3.82 -9.74
N LYS A 229 8.05 -3.45 -10.61
CA LYS A 229 6.81 -4.24 -10.82
C LYS A 229 6.99 -5.44 -11.74
N SER A 230 8.15 -5.61 -12.34
CA SER A 230 8.54 -6.79 -13.15
C SER A 230 7.50 -7.16 -14.20
N ILE A 231 6.90 -6.15 -14.87
CA ILE A 231 5.85 -6.38 -15.86
C ILE A 231 6.37 -7.21 -17.06
N PRO A 232 7.58 -6.98 -17.60
CA PRO A 232 8.14 -7.82 -18.67
C PRO A 232 8.24 -9.30 -18.27
N ASP A 233 8.70 -9.60 -17.05
CA ASP A 233 8.78 -10.97 -16.54
C ASP A 233 7.39 -11.60 -16.38
N THR A 234 6.39 -10.78 -16.00
CA THR A 234 4.98 -11.22 -15.92
C THR A 234 4.42 -11.55 -17.30
N ILE A 235 4.74 -10.74 -18.33
CA ILE A 235 4.36 -11.02 -19.73
C ILE A 235 5.08 -12.29 -20.25
N LEU A 236 6.32 -12.51 -19.85
CA LEU A 236 7.07 -13.73 -20.21
C LEU A 236 6.49 -14.97 -19.52
N ALA A 237 6.08 -14.88 -18.26
CA ALA A 237 5.37 -15.96 -17.56
C ALA A 237 4.04 -16.30 -18.26
N TRP A 238 3.32 -15.30 -18.73
CA TRP A 238 2.11 -15.50 -19.54
C TRP A 238 2.41 -16.22 -20.85
N LYS A 239 3.53 -15.88 -21.53
CA LYS A 239 3.98 -16.58 -22.75
C LYS A 239 4.20 -18.07 -22.49
N TYR A 240 4.97 -18.41 -21.44
CA TYR A 240 5.23 -19.81 -21.10
C TYR A 240 3.95 -20.56 -20.76
N PHE A 241 2.99 -19.89 -20.09
CA PHE A 241 1.70 -20.48 -19.79
C PHE A 241 0.92 -20.83 -21.06
N VAL A 242 0.71 -19.86 -21.96
CA VAL A 242 -0.09 -20.11 -23.18
C VAL A 242 0.60 -21.10 -24.14
N ASP A 243 1.93 -21.08 -24.21
CA ASP A 243 2.68 -22.05 -25.00
C ASP A 243 2.57 -23.50 -24.49
N SER A 244 2.23 -23.67 -23.21
CA SER A 244 2.00 -25.00 -22.62
C SER A 244 0.63 -25.59 -22.91
N LEU A 245 -0.28 -24.80 -23.51
CA LEU A 245 -1.66 -25.18 -23.77
C LEU A 245 -1.84 -25.60 -25.25
N PRO A 246 -2.86 -26.44 -25.54
CA PRO A 246 -3.35 -26.60 -26.90
C PRO A 246 -3.78 -25.25 -27.48
N GLU A 247 -3.53 -25.02 -28.75
CA GLU A 247 -3.78 -23.73 -29.44
C GLU A 247 -5.22 -23.22 -29.27
N ASN A 248 -6.21 -24.12 -29.35
CA ASN A 248 -7.61 -23.79 -29.16
C ASN A 248 -7.93 -23.30 -27.75
N GLU A 249 -7.23 -23.79 -26.71
CA GLU A 249 -7.38 -23.34 -25.32
C GLU A 249 -6.63 -22.04 -25.08
N ALA A 250 -5.38 -21.93 -25.57
CA ALA A 250 -4.59 -20.71 -25.47
C ALA A 250 -5.30 -19.50 -26.09
N ASN A 251 -6.00 -19.70 -27.22
CA ASN A 251 -6.77 -18.66 -27.91
C ASN A 251 -8.02 -18.19 -27.13
N GLU A 252 -8.42 -18.88 -26.07
CA GLU A 252 -9.53 -18.49 -25.18
C GLU A 252 -9.03 -17.94 -23.82
N CYS A 253 -7.71 -17.79 -23.62
CA CYS A 253 -7.10 -17.21 -22.45
C CYS A 253 -6.68 -15.76 -22.72
N TYR A 254 -6.88 -14.87 -21.73
CA TYR A 254 -6.60 -13.44 -21.86
C TYR A 254 -5.82 -12.90 -20.69
N PHE A 255 -4.90 -11.97 -20.95
CA PHE A 255 -4.19 -11.22 -19.94
C PHE A 255 -4.54 -9.73 -20.03
N ILE A 256 -5.17 -9.20 -19.01
CA ILE A 256 -5.54 -7.79 -18.91
C ILE A 256 -4.50 -7.06 -18.08
N LEU A 257 -3.87 -6.02 -18.62
CA LEU A 257 -2.95 -5.14 -17.92
C LEU A 257 -3.55 -3.74 -17.80
N HIS A 258 -3.93 -3.35 -16.60
CA HIS A 258 -4.32 -1.98 -16.28
C HIS A 258 -3.07 -1.21 -15.83
N THR A 259 -2.43 -0.51 -16.77
CA THR A 259 -1.14 0.15 -16.57
C THR A 259 -0.83 1.14 -17.70
N ASP A 260 0.15 2.03 -17.50
CA ASP A 260 0.68 2.88 -18.56
C ASP A 260 1.49 2.03 -19.56
N LEU A 261 1.29 2.26 -20.87
CA LEU A 261 2.01 1.51 -21.91
C LEU A 261 3.51 1.81 -21.90
N VAL A 262 3.87 3.09 -21.75
CA VAL A 262 5.26 3.58 -21.78
C VAL A 262 5.50 4.42 -20.53
N SER A 263 6.62 4.19 -19.88
CA SER A 263 7.03 4.96 -18.70
C SER A 263 8.54 5.01 -18.58
N ASP A 264 9.10 6.18 -18.31
CA ASP A 264 10.54 6.37 -18.06
C ASP A 264 11.03 5.63 -16.81
N ALA A 265 10.13 5.45 -15.82
CA ALA A 265 10.40 4.66 -14.62
C ALA A 265 10.27 3.15 -14.83
N GLY A 266 9.72 2.74 -15.97
CA GLY A 266 9.46 1.35 -16.36
C GLY A 266 10.03 1.00 -17.71
N THR A 267 9.15 0.70 -18.69
CA THR A 267 9.53 0.31 -20.05
C THR A 267 8.40 0.58 -21.06
N ASP A 268 8.67 0.32 -22.34
CA ASP A 268 7.66 0.25 -23.42
C ASP A 268 7.08 -1.18 -23.47
N LEU A 269 5.85 -1.33 -22.98
CA LEU A 269 5.18 -2.64 -22.88
C LEU A 269 4.67 -3.16 -24.24
N LEU A 270 4.44 -2.28 -25.22
CA LEU A 270 4.12 -2.75 -26.58
C LEU A 270 5.35 -3.39 -27.23
N ALA A 271 6.50 -2.76 -27.11
CA ALA A 271 7.76 -3.34 -27.60
C ALA A 271 8.09 -4.67 -26.89
N VAL A 272 7.83 -4.78 -25.59
CA VAL A 272 7.99 -6.04 -24.83
C VAL A 272 7.04 -7.12 -25.34
N ARG A 273 5.75 -6.80 -25.50
CA ARG A 273 4.77 -7.75 -26.06
C ARG A 273 5.18 -8.22 -27.45
N ASP A 274 5.52 -7.28 -28.33
CA ASP A 274 5.87 -7.60 -29.73
C ASP A 274 7.14 -8.44 -29.83
N TYR A 275 8.11 -8.20 -28.95
CA TYR A 275 9.31 -9.04 -28.87
C TYR A 275 9.01 -10.49 -28.43
N ILE A 276 8.11 -10.66 -27.45
CA ILE A 276 7.81 -11.97 -26.85
C ILE A 276 6.82 -12.76 -27.70
N PHE A 277 5.80 -12.11 -28.26
CA PHE A 277 4.68 -12.76 -28.95
C PHE A 277 4.57 -12.46 -30.45
N GLY A 278 5.21 -11.40 -30.93
CA GLY A 278 4.91 -10.79 -32.22
C GLY A 278 3.77 -9.76 -32.15
N SER A 279 3.76 -8.85 -33.12
CA SER A 279 2.82 -7.71 -33.16
C SER A 279 1.34 -8.10 -33.34
N ASP A 280 1.07 -9.30 -33.83
CA ASP A 280 -0.28 -9.79 -34.10
C ASP A 280 -0.96 -10.47 -32.91
N TYR A 281 -0.27 -10.65 -31.79
CA TYR A 281 -0.85 -11.29 -30.61
C TYR A 281 -1.86 -10.36 -29.92
N LYS A 282 -3.13 -10.82 -29.84
CA LYS A 282 -4.27 -10.00 -29.41
C LYS A 282 -4.80 -10.32 -28.02
N ASN A 283 -4.31 -11.38 -27.37
CA ASN A 283 -4.85 -11.83 -26.10
C ASN A 283 -4.20 -11.17 -24.88
N ILE A 284 -3.30 -10.19 -25.10
CA ILE A 284 -2.88 -9.22 -24.09
C ILE A 284 -3.67 -7.92 -24.31
N LEU A 285 -4.52 -7.58 -23.36
CA LEU A 285 -5.43 -6.44 -23.41
C LEU A 285 -4.89 -5.33 -22.50
N PHE A 286 -4.56 -4.17 -23.07
CA PHE A 286 -4.08 -3.02 -22.31
C PHE A 286 -5.22 -2.06 -21.97
N SER A 287 -5.42 -1.81 -20.68
CA SER A 287 -6.30 -0.78 -20.14
C SER A 287 -5.44 0.39 -19.66
N THR A 288 -5.34 1.44 -20.47
CA THR A 288 -4.37 2.54 -20.25
C THR A 288 -5.00 3.80 -19.69
N LYS A 289 -6.30 3.94 -19.78
CA LYS A 289 -7.02 5.10 -19.25
C LYS A 289 -7.29 4.93 -17.76
N LYS A 290 -7.17 6.02 -17.01
CA LYS A 290 -7.71 6.04 -15.64
C LYS A 290 -9.21 5.76 -15.71
N ILE A 291 -9.65 4.76 -14.97
CA ILE A 291 -11.05 4.35 -14.89
C ILE A 291 -11.60 4.62 -13.48
N PRO A 292 -12.92 4.88 -13.35
CA PRO A 292 -13.55 4.99 -12.05
C PRO A 292 -13.42 3.67 -11.25
N THR A 293 -13.45 3.76 -9.92
CA THR A 293 -13.26 2.61 -9.01
C THR A 293 -14.28 1.50 -9.25
N ASN A 294 -15.54 1.85 -9.57
CA ASN A 294 -16.55 0.83 -9.91
C ASN A 294 -16.22 0.04 -11.19
N GLN A 295 -15.61 0.67 -12.19
CA GLN A 295 -15.14 -0.03 -13.40
C GLN A 295 -13.92 -0.90 -13.08
N LEU A 296 -13.05 -0.44 -12.20
CA LEU A 296 -11.92 -1.23 -11.73
C LEU A 296 -12.42 -2.47 -10.95
N ASN A 297 -13.43 -2.31 -10.10
CA ASN A 297 -14.09 -3.44 -9.42
C ASN A 297 -14.63 -4.47 -10.43
N MET A 298 -15.26 -4.02 -11.53
CA MET A 298 -15.73 -4.91 -12.58
C MET A 298 -14.58 -5.69 -13.24
N LEU A 299 -13.43 -5.07 -13.48
CA LEU A 299 -12.26 -5.77 -14.05
C LEU A 299 -11.76 -6.88 -13.14
N TYR A 300 -11.71 -6.66 -11.82
CA TYR A 300 -11.40 -7.70 -10.85
C TYR A 300 -12.44 -8.84 -10.87
N ASN A 301 -13.74 -8.51 -10.97
CA ASN A 301 -14.82 -9.50 -11.06
C ASN A 301 -14.89 -10.24 -12.43
N VAL A 302 -14.19 -9.72 -13.45
CA VAL A 302 -13.98 -10.45 -14.72
C VAL A 302 -12.83 -11.43 -14.63
N ALA A 303 -11.81 -11.12 -13.81
CA ALA A 303 -10.58 -11.87 -13.71
C ALA A 303 -10.72 -13.18 -12.93
N ASP A 304 -9.98 -14.20 -13.33
CA ASP A 304 -9.82 -15.47 -12.60
C ASP A 304 -8.70 -15.42 -11.57
N ALA A 305 -7.72 -14.56 -11.78
CA ALA A 305 -6.60 -14.32 -10.87
C ALA A 305 -5.98 -12.94 -11.06
N GLN A 306 -5.48 -12.36 -9.95
CA GLN A 306 -4.61 -11.18 -9.95
C GLN A 306 -3.16 -11.63 -9.84
N ILE A 307 -2.25 -11.05 -10.65
CA ILE A 307 -0.81 -11.31 -10.54
C ILE A 307 -0.02 -10.05 -10.20
N LEU A 308 0.95 -10.17 -9.29
CA LEU A 308 1.86 -9.09 -8.92
C LEU A 308 3.24 -9.66 -8.57
N LEU A 309 4.21 -9.54 -9.49
CA LEU A 309 5.57 -10.05 -9.31
C LEU A 309 6.57 -8.94 -8.90
N SER A 310 6.11 -7.96 -8.14
CA SER A 310 6.99 -6.87 -7.67
C SER A 310 8.20 -7.41 -6.93
N SER A 311 9.39 -6.88 -7.22
CA SER A 311 10.65 -7.27 -6.58
C SER A 311 10.85 -6.64 -5.19
N ALA A 312 10.11 -5.59 -4.89
CA ALA A 312 10.00 -4.96 -3.57
C ALA A 312 8.64 -4.25 -3.49
N GLU A 313 7.95 -4.38 -2.36
CA GLU A 313 6.61 -3.81 -2.18
C GLU A 313 6.29 -3.57 -0.71
N GLY A 314 5.98 -2.33 -0.34
CA GLY A 314 5.54 -2.00 1.02
C GLY A 314 4.25 -2.72 1.41
N TRP A 315 3.29 -2.81 0.47
CA TRP A 315 2.03 -3.50 0.67
C TRP A 315 1.53 -4.27 -0.57
N GLY A 316 1.27 -3.58 -1.68
CA GLY A 316 0.66 -4.14 -2.88
C GLY A 316 -0.86 -4.03 -2.88
N LEU A 317 -1.40 -2.80 -2.92
CA LEU A 317 -2.84 -2.51 -2.85
C LEU A 317 -3.68 -3.35 -3.83
N ALA A 318 -3.17 -3.61 -5.03
CA ALA A 318 -3.86 -4.43 -6.04
C ALA A 318 -4.17 -5.86 -5.56
N LEU A 319 -3.39 -6.42 -4.64
CA LEU A 319 -3.68 -7.73 -4.04
C LEU A 319 -4.86 -7.65 -3.07
N THR A 320 -4.92 -6.58 -2.25
CA THR A 320 -6.06 -6.34 -1.36
C THR A 320 -7.34 -6.08 -2.16
N GLU A 321 -7.26 -5.28 -3.24
CA GLU A 321 -8.38 -5.05 -4.16
C GLU A 321 -8.90 -6.38 -4.74
N ALA A 322 -7.99 -7.27 -5.18
CA ALA A 322 -8.32 -8.60 -5.66
C ALA A 322 -8.99 -9.47 -4.59
N MET A 323 -8.43 -9.50 -3.38
CA MET A 323 -9.01 -10.26 -2.28
C MET A 323 -10.41 -9.77 -1.92
N LEU A 324 -10.63 -8.45 -1.85
CA LEU A 324 -11.95 -7.87 -1.58
C LEU A 324 -12.97 -8.13 -2.69
N THR A 325 -12.53 -8.51 -3.88
CA THR A 325 -13.40 -8.91 -5.01
C THR A 325 -13.49 -10.41 -5.18
N ALA A 326 -13.02 -11.18 -4.19
CA ALA A 326 -12.96 -12.63 -4.21
C ALA A 326 -12.18 -13.20 -5.42
N THR A 327 -11.08 -12.52 -5.78
CA THR A 327 -10.18 -12.93 -6.85
C THR A 327 -8.88 -13.49 -6.23
N PRO A 328 -8.49 -14.76 -6.51
CA PRO A 328 -7.23 -15.34 -6.05
C PRO A 328 -6.02 -14.53 -6.49
N ILE A 329 -4.96 -14.57 -5.68
CA ILE A 329 -3.74 -13.80 -5.93
C ILE A 329 -2.53 -14.67 -6.23
N ILE A 330 -1.77 -14.31 -7.27
CA ILE A 330 -0.43 -14.82 -7.57
C ILE A 330 0.55 -13.70 -7.24
N ALA A 331 1.45 -13.91 -6.30
CA ALA A 331 2.35 -12.82 -5.92
C ALA A 331 3.74 -13.32 -5.51
N ASN A 332 4.74 -12.45 -5.75
CA ASN A 332 6.10 -12.66 -5.27
C ASN A 332 6.14 -12.61 -3.74
N VAL A 333 6.89 -13.52 -3.12
CA VAL A 333 7.04 -13.61 -1.66
C VAL A 333 8.08 -12.60 -1.19
N THR A 334 7.67 -11.33 -1.09
CA THR A 334 8.51 -10.23 -0.58
C THR A 334 7.66 -9.11 0.01
N GLY A 335 8.25 -8.31 0.88
CA GLY A 335 7.60 -7.13 1.46
C GLY A 335 6.27 -7.42 2.15
N GLY A 336 5.37 -6.47 2.09
CA GLY A 336 4.01 -6.56 2.62
C GLY A 336 3.08 -7.52 1.86
N MET A 337 3.49 -7.99 0.67
CA MET A 337 2.74 -9.04 -0.05
C MET A 337 2.72 -10.35 0.73
N GLN A 338 3.73 -10.63 1.55
CA GLN A 338 3.78 -11.80 2.44
C GLN A 338 2.64 -11.79 3.46
N ASP A 339 2.28 -10.62 3.98
CA ASP A 339 1.17 -10.47 4.93
C ASP A 339 -0.14 -10.93 4.29
N GLN A 340 -0.39 -10.54 3.05
CA GLN A 340 -1.62 -10.83 2.30
C GLN A 340 -1.77 -12.30 1.90
N MET A 341 -0.66 -13.04 1.89
CA MET A 341 -0.66 -14.49 1.66
C MET A 341 -0.92 -15.30 2.94
N ARG A 342 -0.86 -14.67 4.10
CA ARG A 342 -1.07 -15.30 5.42
C ARG A 342 -0.24 -16.57 5.59
N PHE A 343 1.08 -16.46 5.47
CA PHE A 343 1.95 -17.57 5.80
C PHE A 343 1.82 -17.97 7.27
N GLU A 344 1.93 -19.26 7.54
CA GLU A 344 1.95 -19.82 8.88
C GLU A 344 3.39 -20.14 9.29
N ASP A 345 3.74 -19.75 10.51
CA ASP A 345 4.99 -20.13 11.15
C ASP A 345 4.96 -21.59 11.68
N GLU A 346 5.98 -21.99 12.42
CA GLU A 346 6.09 -23.34 12.97
C GLU A 346 4.98 -23.68 13.98
N ASN A 347 4.33 -22.68 14.56
CA ASN A 347 3.23 -22.82 15.54
C ASN A 347 1.86 -22.77 14.89
N GLY A 348 1.78 -22.53 13.58
CA GLY A 348 0.54 -22.30 12.85
C GLY A 348 -0.02 -20.88 12.97
N GLU A 349 0.75 -19.98 13.59
CA GLU A 349 0.39 -18.57 13.72
C GLU A 349 0.74 -17.80 12.45
N TRP A 350 0.05 -16.68 12.25
CA TRP A 350 0.36 -15.78 11.14
C TRP A 350 1.79 -15.26 11.23
N TYR A 351 2.62 -15.68 10.27
CA TYR A 351 4.05 -15.37 10.20
C TYR A 351 4.33 -13.87 10.45
N THR A 352 5.34 -13.62 11.28
CA THR A 352 5.85 -12.28 11.57
C THR A 352 7.35 -12.21 11.29
N PRO A 353 7.81 -11.28 10.44
CA PRO A 353 9.23 -11.09 10.15
C PRO A 353 10.07 -10.80 11.39
N SER A 354 11.31 -11.29 11.38
CA SER A 354 12.31 -11.05 12.42
C SER A 354 13.60 -10.50 11.82
N ALA A 355 14.54 -10.11 12.68
CA ALA A 355 15.84 -9.59 12.25
C ALA A 355 16.65 -10.61 11.43
N ASP A 356 16.39 -11.92 11.60
CA ASP A 356 17.09 -12.99 10.90
C ASP A 356 16.60 -13.21 9.47
N ILE A 357 15.51 -12.56 9.08
CA ILE A 357 14.91 -12.68 7.76
C ILE A 357 15.17 -11.41 6.97
N PRO A 358 16.03 -11.46 5.94
CA PRO A 358 16.58 -10.26 5.30
C PRO A 358 15.61 -9.52 4.36
N SER A 359 14.59 -10.16 3.78
CA SER A 359 13.57 -9.57 2.90
C SER A 359 12.34 -10.46 2.77
N ASN A 360 12.57 -11.77 2.71
CA ASN A 360 11.55 -12.79 2.63
C ASN A 360 12.02 -14.03 3.39
N HIS A 361 11.09 -14.93 3.70
CA HIS A 361 11.43 -16.16 4.45
C HIS A 361 12.08 -17.25 3.59
N THR A 362 12.47 -16.96 2.36
CA THR A 362 13.21 -17.86 1.43
C THR A 362 12.56 -19.24 1.25
N GLY A 363 11.24 -19.32 1.33
CA GLY A 363 10.50 -20.56 1.26
C GLY A 363 10.54 -21.44 2.54
N LYS A 364 10.98 -20.90 3.68
CA LYS A 364 10.96 -21.58 4.98
C LYS A 364 9.54 -22.01 5.34
N TYR A 365 8.57 -21.10 5.15
CA TYR A 365 7.16 -21.35 5.44
C TYR A 365 6.43 -21.74 4.16
N LYS A 366 5.67 -22.85 4.20
CA LYS A 366 4.97 -23.42 3.04
C LYS A 366 3.45 -23.36 3.16
N LYS A 367 2.94 -23.31 4.39
CA LYS A 367 1.51 -23.15 4.61
C LYS A 367 1.13 -21.68 4.47
N HIS A 368 0.07 -21.43 3.75
CA HIS A 368 -0.44 -20.09 3.47
C HIS A 368 -1.96 -20.13 3.22
N GLY A 369 -2.57 -18.98 3.08
CA GLY A 369 -4.00 -18.86 2.75
C GLY A 369 -4.34 -19.55 1.43
N LYS A 370 -5.49 -20.20 1.36
CA LYS A 370 -5.94 -20.96 0.17
C LYS A 370 -6.07 -20.11 -1.09
N TRP A 371 -6.33 -18.82 -0.94
CA TRP A 371 -6.47 -17.84 -2.02
C TRP A 371 -5.15 -17.38 -2.63
N ALA A 372 -4.02 -17.70 -1.99
CA ALA A 372 -2.71 -17.23 -2.38
C ALA A 372 -1.93 -18.30 -3.14
N PHE A 373 -1.26 -17.88 -4.21
CA PHE A 373 -0.37 -18.67 -5.06
C PHE A 373 1.02 -18.03 -5.03
N PRO A 374 1.85 -18.33 -4.02
CA PRO A 374 3.13 -17.68 -3.81
C PRO A 374 4.15 -18.07 -4.87
N VAL A 375 4.85 -17.06 -5.38
CA VAL A 375 6.04 -17.23 -6.23
C VAL A 375 7.25 -16.86 -5.39
N TYR A 376 8.13 -17.83 -5.12
CA TYR A 376 9.28 -17.61 -4.26
C TYR A 376 10.44 -16.98 -5.03
N PRO A 377 11.07 -15.92 -4.51
CA PRO A 377 12.26 -15.35 -5.13
C PRO A 377 13.40 -16.38 -5.18
N ASN A 378 14.08 -16.43 -6.30
CA ASN A 378 15.27 -17.26 -6.49
C ASN A 378 16.55 -16.43 -6.61
N ASN A 379 16.43 -15.14 -6.76
CA ASN A 379 17.54 -14.19 -6.78
C ASN A 379 17.19 -12.96 -5.94
N ARG A 380 18.16 -12.47 -5.18
CA ARG A 380 18.09 -11.23 -4.43
C ARG A 380 19.28 -10.37 -4.74
N SER A 381 19.03 -9.16 -5.24
CA SER A 381 20.06 -8.20 -5.59
C SER A 381 20.00 -6.99 -4.66
N LEU A 382 21.15 -6.50 -4.21
CA LEU A 382 21.23 -5.22 -3.52
C LEU A 382 21.26 -4.11 -4.56
N VAL A 383 20.25 -3.27 -4.57
CA VAL A 383 20.12 -2.13 -5.47
C VAL A 383 20.03 -0.83 -4.69
N GLY A 384 20.17 0.30 -5.37
CA GLY A 384 20.05 1.59 -4.69
C GLY A 384 20.11 2.78 -5.62
N SER A 385 19.97 3.94 -5.01
CA SER A 385 20.14 5.26 -5.59
C SER A 385 20.79 6.19 -4.54
N PRO A 386 21.25 7.38 -4.90
CA PRO A 386 21.79 8.30 -3.89
C PRO A 386 20.84 8.58 -2.72
N GLN A 387 19.54 8.55 -2.98
CA GLN A 387 18.52 8.80 -1.96
C GLN A 387 18.10 7.55 -1.19
N THR A 388 18.24 6.36 -1.79
CA THR A 388 18.02 5.04 -1.17
C THR A 388 19.27 4.22 -1.41
N PRO A 389 20.32 4.37 -0.59
CA PRO A 389 21.64 3.82 -0.89
C PRO A 389 21.64 2.30 -1.04
N TYR A 390 20.71 1.63 -0.39
CA TYR A 390 20.55 0.18 -0.47
C TYR A 390 19.11 -0.23 -0.17
N ILE A 391 18.61 -1.19 -0.94
CA ILE A 391 17.37 -1.93 -0.74
C ILE A 391 17.48 -3.27 -1.47
N TRP A 392 16.83 -4.32 -0.97
CA TRP A 392 16.77 -5.59 -1.66
C TRP A 392 15.75 -5.59 -2.78
N ASP A 393 16.14 -6.21 -3.89
CA ASP A 393 15.33 -6.54 -5.05
C ASP A 393 15.19 -8.07 -5.08
N ASP A 394 14.04 -8.58 -4.66
CA ASP A 394 13.72 -10.01 -4.67
C ASP A 394 13.09 -10.38 -6.00
N ARG A 395 13.80 -11.14 -6.84
CA ARG A 395 13.32 -11.51 -8.17
C ARG A 395 12.94 -12.99 -8.23
N CYS A 396 11.78 -13.26 -8.77
CA CYS A 396 11.32 -14.61 -9.10
C CYS A 396 11.55 -14.91 -10.59
N ARG A 397 11.59 -16.18 -10.94
CA ARG A 397 11.65 -16.60 -12.34
C ARG A 397 10.24 -16.56 -12.95
N PRO A 398 10.14 -16.18 -14.25
CA PRO A 398 8.87 -16.30 -14.98
C PRO A 398 8.31 -17.73 -14.98
N GLU A 399 9.17 -18.76 -15.03
CA GLU A 399 8.76 -20.16 -14.98
C GLU A 399 8.04 -20.52 -13.68
N ASP A 400 8.54 -20.04 -12.53
CA ASP A 400 7.92 -20.29 -11.22
C ASP A 400 6.54 -19.60 -11.13
N ALA A 401 6.40 -18.42 -11.75
CA ALA A 401 5.11 -17.74 -11.86
C ALA A 401 4.15 -18.49 -12.80
N THR A 402 4.69 -19.05 -13.92
CA THR A 402 3.92 -19.89 -14.85
C THR A 402 3.30 -21.09 -14.14
N GLU A 403 4.05 -21.77 -13.28
CA GLU A 403 3.52 -22.89 -12.50
C GLU A 403 2.31 -22.51 -11.63
N GLN A 404 2.32 -21.30 -11.06
CA GLN A 404 1.17 -20.84 -10.26
C GLN A 404 -0.03 -20.50 -11.14
N ILE A 405 0.19 -19.92 -12.33
CA ILE A 405 -0.85 -19.67 -13.31
C ILE A 405 -1.48 -21.01 -13.75
N GLN A 406 -0.65 -22.01 -14.06
CA GLN A 406 -1.11 -23.36 -14.46
C GLN A 406 -1.92 -24.04 -13.36
N LYS A 407 -1.53 -23.93 -12.09
CA LYS A 407 -2.30 -24.47 -10.96
C LYS A 407 -3.69 -23.87 -10.90
N LEU A 408 -3.82 -22.55 -11.00
CA LEU A 408 -5.13 -21.89 -11.04
C LEU A 408 -5.94 -22.25 -12.27
N TYR A 409 -5.30 -22.30 -13.44
CA TYR A 409 -5.95 -22.70 -14.68
C TYR A 409 -6.53 -24.11 -14.62
N SER A 410 -5.85 -25.05 -13.96
CA SER A 410 -6.30 -26.44 -13.82
C SER A 410 -7.54 -26.62 -12.94
N LEU A 411 -7.89 -25.61 -12.15
CA LEU A 411 -9.10 -25.60 -11.32
C LEU A 411 -10.33 -25.21 -12.15
N THR A 412 -11.48 -25.68 -11.74
CA THR A 412 -12.76 -25.22 -12.30
C THR A 412 -13.03 -23.76 -11.92
N PRO A 413 -13.89 -23.03 -12.65
CA PRO A 413 -14.29 -21.69 -12.26
C PRO A 413 -14.88 -21.60 -10.85
N GLU A 414 -15.63 -22.63 -10.44
CA GLU A 414 -16.24 -22.75 -9.12
C GLU A 414 -15.18 -22.88 -8.03
N GLU A 415 -14.17 -23.75 -8.22
CA GLU A 415 -13.05 -23.91 -7.29
C GLU A 415 -12.24 -22.61 -7.16
N ARG A 416 -11.96 -21.92 -8.26
CA ARG A 416 -11.29 -20.60 -8.21
C ARG A 416 -12.11 -19.60 -7.41
N LYS A 417 -13.44 -19.60 -7.59
CA LYS A 417 -14.32 -18.70 -6.84
C LYS A 417 -14.34 -19.04 -5.34
N GLU A 418 -14.35 -20.30 -4.96
CA GLU A 418 -14.26 -20.73 -3.55
C GLU A 418 -12.94 -20.25 -2.91
N LEU A 419 -11.82 -20.38 -3.61
CA LEU A 419 -10.53 -19.87 -3.14
C LEU A 419 -10.56 -18.37 -2.98
N GLY A 420 -11.10 -17.63 -3.95
CA GLY A 420 -11.26 -16.19 -3.87
C GLY A 420 -12.14 -15.74 -2.71
N MET A 421 -13.27 -16.43 -2.48
CA MET A 421 -14.16 -16.15 -1.34
C MET A 421 -13.46 -16.38 0.00
N ALA A 422 -12.65 -17.42 0.14
CA ALA A 422 -11.84 -17.61 1.35
C ALA A 422 -10.88 -16.43 1.59
N GLY A 423 -10.31 -15.84 0.53
CA GLY A 423 -9.51 -14.62 0.60
C GLY A 423 -10.31 -13.40 1.03
N TYR A 424 -11.50 -13.22 0.49
CA TYR A 424 -12.43 -12.17 0.86
C TYR A 424 -12.82 -12.24 2.35
N GLU A 425 -13.24 -13.42 2.80
CA GLU A 425 -13.65 -13.65 4.20
C GLU A 425 -12.50 -13.35 5.16
N TRP A 426 -11.29 -13.80 4.84
CA TRP A 426 -10.14 -13.53 5.68
C TRP A 426 -9.75 -12.04 5.65
N ALA A 427 -9.67 -11.40 4.48
CA ALA A 427 -9.29 -9.99 4.34
C ALA A 427 -10.25 -9.04 5.08
N THR A 428 -11.56 -9.36 5.08
CA THR A 428 -12.58 -8.60 5.79
C THR A 428 -12.72 -9.00 7.26
N GLY A 429 -12.09 -10.10 7.68
CA GLY A 429 -12.12 -10.65 9.03
C GLY A 429 -11.33 -9.83 10.05
N ASP A 430 -11.37 -10.29 11.32
CA ASP A 430 -10.74 -9.58 12.44
C ASP A 430 -9.23 -9.88 12.56
N GLU A 431 -8.73 -10.94 11.93
CA GLU A 431 -7.30 -11.24 11.88
C GLU A 431 -6.59 -10.28 10.92
N ALA A 432 -7.05 -10.19 9.67
CA ALA A 432 -6.41 -9.41 8.62
C ALA A 432 -6.65 -7.91 8.75
N LYS A 433 -7.91 -7.48 8.90
CA LYS A 433 -8.32 -6.06 9.02
C LYS A 433 -8.00 -5.22 7.77
N PHE A 434 -8.18 -5.78 6.57
CA PHE A 434 -7.81 -5.12 5.31
C PHE A 434 -8.93 -4.25 4.72
N THR A 435 -9.90 -3.85 5.53
CA THR A 435 -10.89 -2.84 5.14
C THR A 435 -10.53 -1.46 5.66
N SER A 436 -10.97 -0.41 4.97
CA SER A 436 -10.71 0.98 5.37
C SER A 436 -11.24 1.29 6.77
N GLU A 437 -12.39 0.73 7.13
CA GLU A 437 -12.99 0.86 8.44
C GLU A 437 -12.05 0.30 9.52
N LYS A 438 -11.60 -0.95 9.38
CA LYS A 438 -10.75 -1.64 10.37
C LYS A 438 -9.35 -1.03 10.46
N MET A 439 -8.80 -0.58 9.32
CA MET A 439 -7.56 0.20 9.29
C MET A 439 -7.72 1.48 10.13
N SER A 440 -8.80 2.21 9.89
CA SER A 440 -9.07 3.48 10.58
C SER A 440 -9.36 3.30 12.06
N ASP A 441 -10.05 2.23 12.46
CA ASP A 441 -10.24 1.86 13.85
C ASP A 441 -8.91 1.63 14.58
N THR A 442 -7.98 0.96 13.91
CA THR A 442 -6.63 0.73 14.47
C THR A 442 -5.87 2.06 14.60
N ILE A 443 -5.97 2.93 13.60
CA ILE A 443 -5.38 4.28 13.65
C ILE A 443 -5.97 5.11 14.78
N MET A 444 -7.30 5.11 14.94
CA MET A 444 -7.97 5.85 16.02
C MET A 444 -7.51 5.38 17.41
N LYS A 445 -7.41 4.07 17.64
CA LYS A 445 -6.89 3.50 18.90
C LYS A 445 -5.46 3.95 19.18
N ASN A 446 -4.61 3.97 18.17
CA ASN A 446 -3.23 4.43 18.30
C ASN A 446 -3.13 5.94 18.58
N LEU A 447 -3.97 6.75 17.93
CA LEU A 447 -4.03 8.20 18.20
C LEU A 447 -4.57 8.50 19.59
N GLU A 448 -5.62 7.80 20.03
CA GLU A 448 -6.16 7.92 21.39
C GLU A 448 -5.07 7.59 22.42
N HIS A 449 -4.40 6.46 22.29
CA HIS A 449 -3.30 6.08 23.17
C HIS A 449 -2.15 7.10 23.15
N LEU A 450 -1.81 7.63 21.97
CA LEU A 450 -0.81 8.69 21.84
C LEU A 450 -1.24 9.94 22.63
N PHE A 451 -2.46 10.44 22.44
CA PHE A 451 -2.93 11.65 23.11
C PHE A 451 -3.05 11.49 24.62
N GLU A 452 -3.29 10.28 25.12
CA GLU A 452 -3.33 9.98 26.56
C GLU A 452 -1.94 9.92 27.20
N THR A 453 -0.93 9.44 26.46
CA THR A 453 0.38 9.13 27.04
C THR A 453 1.51 10.08 26.65
N TRP A 454 1.31 10.82 25.55
CA TRP A 454 2.35 11.73 25.04
C TRP A 454 2.53 12.95 25.96
N THR A 455 3.78 13.33 26.14
CA THR A 455 4.15 14.55 26.88
C THR A 455 5.09 15.42 26.04
N PRO A 456 4.92 16.76 26.09
CA PRO A 456 5.80 17.68 25.37
C PRO A 456 7.27 17.49 25.75
N ARG A 457 8.16 17.58 24.75
CA ARG A 457 9.60 17.57 25.00
C ARG A 457 10.01 18.74 25.90
N LYS A 458 10.89 18.48 26.86
CA LYS A 458 11.51 19.51 27.70
C LYS A 458 12.38 20.42 26.83
N HIS A 459 12.50 21.69 27.23
CA HIS A 459 13.36 22.65 26.54
C HIS A 459 14.85 22.27 26.58
N TYR A 460 15.27 21.63 27.66
CA TYR A 460 16.63 21.09 27.84
C TYR A 460 16.58 19.89 28.77
N GLU A 461 17.55 19.03 28.58
CA GLU A 461 17.80 17.86 29.42
C GLU A 461 19.23 17.96 29.95
N LEU A 462 19.40 17.73 31.24
CA LEU A 462 20.74 17.65 31.83
C LEU A 462 21.30 16.24 31.53
N VAL A 463 22.30 16.19 30.68
CA VAL A 463 22.97 14.93 30.31
C VAL A 463 24.33 14.86 31.00
N ASN A 464 24.62 13.74 31.65
CA ASN A 464 25.98 13.49 32.15
C ASN A 464 26.86 13.09 30.97
N ALA A 465 27.85 13.93 30.66
CA ALA A 465 28.76 13.72 29.54
C ALA A 465 29.46 12.35 29.57
N ASN A 466 29.69 11.80 30.76
CA ASN A 466 30.33 10.48 30.93
C ASN A 466 29.41 9.29 30.57
N THR A 467 28.11 9.52 30.44
CA THR A 467 27.12 8.49 30.07
C THR A 467 26.68 8.59 28.60
N VAL A 468 27.07 9.64 27.89
CA VAL A 468 26.80 9.79 26.46
C VAL A 468 27.72 8.83 25.72
N LYS A 469 27.15 7.78 25.14
CA LYS A 469 27.86 7.00 24.12
C LYS A 469 27.86 7.81 22.84
N GLU A 470 29.06 8.10 22.31
CA GLU A 470 29.14 8.63 20.95
C GLU A 470 28.48 7.63 20.02
N ASP A 471 27.50 8.09 19.23
CA ASP A 471 26.99 7.31 18.10
C ASP A 471 28.14 7.22 17.09
N VAL A 472 28.93 6.18 17.18
CA VAL A 472 29.98 5.88 16.21
C VAL A 472 29.25 5.60 14.89
N LEU A 473 29.42 6.46 13.92
CA LEU A 473 28.95 6.18 12.57
C LEU A 473 29.52 4.82 12.15
N PRO A 474 28.70 3.90 11.63
CA PRO A 474 29.10 2.51 11.37
C PRO A 474 30.16 2.35 10.27
N HIS A 475 30.59 3.45 9.65
CA HIS A 475 31.64 3.48 8.62
C HIS A 475 32.45 4.77 8.70
N LYS A 476 33.75 4.63 8.58
CA LYS A 476 34.62 5.77 8.34
C LYS A 476 34.51 6.17 6.88
N LEU A 477 34.15 7.42 6.63
CA LEU A 477 34.37 8.02 5.31
C LEU A 477 35.91 8.11 5.14
N LEU A 478 36.44 7.30 4.23
CA LEU A 478 37.80 7.44 3.74
C LEU A 478 37.75 8.53 2.65
N TYR A 479 38.35 9.66 2.93
CA TYR A 479 38.61 10.70 1.93
C TYR A 479 39.86 10.33 1.14
#